data_3c49be8561435075e5dfae493ad7f570
#
_entry.id   3c49be8561435075e5dfae493ad7f570
#
_cell.length_a   1.000
_cell.length_b   1.000
_cell.length_c   1.000
_cell.angle_alpha   90.00
_cell.angle_beta   90.00
_cell.angle_gamma   90.00
#
_symmetry.space_group_name_H-M   'P 1'
#
loop_
_entity.id
_entity.type
_entity.pdbx_description
1 polymer ?
#
loop_
_entity_poly.entity_id
_entity_poly.type
_entity_poly.pdbx_seq_one_letter_code
_entity_poly.pdbx_strand_id
1 'polypeptide(L)'
;MNLLEKKVCIITGAAQGIGRAIAEQFAADGAIVYACDMKEGTMDEWAVVCAEKYQTKIIPLYFDVTDAVAVKAAFMSVFKAEGRIDVLVNNAGVVFNKKIGMIVRPETELMFRVNVIAVIEMVQLVSRLMARCGGGSIVNIASVTAVLGSPGQSAYSATKGAIMSFTKSAAKELAPLGIRVNAVAPGIVKTERFAELYEQSGEKIDARIQRIALGRLGTPEDVANACSFLASDRASYISGQILGVDGCASI
;
A
#
# COMPACT_ATOMS: atom_id res chain seq x y z
N MET A 1 -17.25 -11.82 10.41
CA MET A 1 -18.03 -10.73 9.77
C MET A 1 -17.14 -10.16 8.69
N ASN A 2 -17.50 -10.35 7.43
CA ASN A 2 -16.68 -9.95 6.30
C ASN A 2 -16.70 -8.42 6.14
N LEU A 3 -15.56 -7.76 6.41
CA LEU A 3 -15.48 -6.30 6.38
C LEU A 3 -15.61 -5.72 4.97
N LEU A 4 -15.24 -6.49 3.94
CA LEU A 4 -15.16 -6.07 2.54
C LEU A 4 -16.03 -6.94 1.62
N GLU A 5 -17.11 -7.49 2.14
CA GLU A 5 -18.01 -8.40 1.40
C GLU A 5 -18.35 -7.84 0.02
N LYS A 6 -17.98 -8.58 -1.03
CA LYS A 6 -18.21 -8.24 -2.45
C LYS A 6 -17.62 -6.90 -2.93
N LYS A 7 -16.78 -6.22 -2.15
CA LYS A 7 -16.07 -5.02 -2.62
C LYS A 7 -14.99 -5.40 -3.63
N VAL A 8 -14.87 -4.63 -4.68
CA VAL A 8 -13.84 -4.79 -5.72
C VAL A 8 -12.62 -3.96 -5.32
N CYS A 9 -11.52 -4.64 -5.03
CA CYS A 9 -10.32 -4.06 -4.45
C CYS A 9 -9.11 -4.24 -5.36
N ILE A 10 -8.37 -3.17 -5.62
CA ILE A 10 -7.10 -3.18 -6.35
C ILE A 10 -5.97 -2.94 -5.36
N ILE A 11 -4.97 -3.82 -5.32
CA ILE A 11 -3.80 -3.72 -4.46
C ILE A 11 -2.53 -3.75 -5.32
N THR A 12 -1.69 -2.72 -5.26
CA THR A 12 -0.44 -2.65 -6.01
C THR A 12 0.75 -3.16 -5.19
N GLY A 13 1.75 -3.76 -5.84
CA GLY A 13 2.91 -4.37 -5.18
C GLY A 13 2.51 -5.60 -4.36
N ALA A 14 1.63 -6.45 -4.90
CA ALA A 14 1.00 -7.55 -4.18
C ALA A 14 1.75 -8.89 -4.29
N ALA A 15 2.89 -8.95 -4.98
CA ALA A 15 3.62 -10.21 -5.14
C ALA A 15 4.15 -10.78 -3.82
N GLN A 16 4.51 -9.93 -2.85
CA GLN A 16 5.13 -10.34 -1.59
C GLN A 16 4.88 -9.33 -0.46
N GLY A 17 5.30 -9.66 0.76
CA GLY A 17 5.35 -8.77 1.91
C GLY A 17 4.00 -8.16 2.27
N ILE A 18 3.99 -6.86 2.55
CA ILE A 18 2.80 -6.11 2.99
C ILE A 18 1.68 -6.19 1.94
N GLY A 19 1.99 -6.00 0.66
CA GLY A 19 0.98 -6.01 -0.40
C GLY A 19 0.28 -7.36 -0.54
N ARG A 20 1.03 -8.47 -0.45
CA ARG A 20 0.46 -9.82 -0.43
C ARG A 20 -0.42 -10.04 0.78
N ALA A 21 0.04 -9.68 1.98
CA ALA A 21 -0.77 -9.81 3.19
C ALA A 21 -2.06 -8.98 3.14
N ILE A 22 -2.03 -7.78 2.53
CA ILE A 22 -3.24 -6.98 2.31
C ILE A 22 -4.20 -7.71 1.36
N ALA A 23 -3.69 -8.28 0.26
CA ALA A 23 -4.52 -9.02 -0.70
C ALA A 23 -5.16 -10.25 -0.06
N GLU A 24 -4.40 -11.02 0.73
CA GLU A 24 -4.89 -12.20 1.47
C GLU A 24 -5.92 -11.80 2.54
N GLN A 25 -5.69 -10.73 3.30
CA GLN A 25 -6.63 -10.24 4.32
C GLN A 25 -7.93 -9.74 3.68
N PHE A 26 -7.84 -9.01 2.57
CA PHE A 26 -9.02 -8.51 1.87
C PHE A 26 -9.87 -9.66 1.31
N ALA A 27 -9.21 -10.71 0.79
CA ALA A 27 -9.89 -11.94 0.38
C ALA A 27 -10.58 -12.64 1.57
N ALA A 28 -9.92 -12.73 2.72
CA ALA A 28 -10.50 -13.27 3.96
C ALA A 28 -11.70 -12.45 4.44
N ASP A 29 -11.74 -11.15 4.14
CA ASP A 29 -12.85 -10.24 4.44
C ASP A 29 -13.94 -10.23 3.35
N GLY A 30 -13.87 -11.15 2.36
CA GLY A 30 -14.90 -11.36 1.34
C GLY A 30 -14.80 -10.46 0.11
N ALA A 31 -13.67 -9.75 -0.10
CA ALA A 31 -13.46 -8.91 -1.27
C ALA A 31 -13.17 -9.72 -2.53
N ILE A 32 -13.50 -9.15 -3.69
CA ILE A 32 -12.93 -9.52 -4.99
C ILE A 32 -11.63 -8.74 -5.13
N VAL A 33 -10.50 -9.43 -5.20
CA VAL A 33 -9.16 -8.82 -5.15
C VAL A 33 -8.49 -8.87 -6.51
N TYR A 34 -8.06 -7.72 -6.99
CA TYR A 34 -7.15 -7.58 -8.12
C TYR A 34 -5.75 -7.28 -7.57
N ALA A 35 -4.92 -8.32 -7.53
CA ALA A 35 -3.55 -8.25 -7.03
C ALA A 35 -2.62 -7.82 -8.18
N CYS A 36 -1.93 -6.68 -8.02
CA CYS A 36 -1.13 -6.08 -9.08
C CYS A 36 0.35 -6.06 -8.73
N ASP A 37 1.20 -6.49 -9.65
CA ASP A 37 2.67 -6.39 -9.55
C ASP A 37 3.30 -6.30 -10.94
N MET A 38 4.59 -5.93 -11.01
CA MET A 38 5.30 -5.87 -12.28
C MET A 38 5.93 -7.21 -12.70
N LYS A 39 6.12 -8.14 -11.77
CA LYS A 39 6.80 -9.42 -12.02
C LYS A 39 5.79 -10.50 -12.40
N GLU A 40 5.73 -10.86 -13.69
CA GLU A 40 4.84 -11.89 -14.19
C GLU A 40 5.02 -13.23 -13.47
N GLY A 41 3.92 -13.95 -13.24
CA GLY A 41 3.88 -15.29 -12.65
C GLY A 41 4.06 -15.34 -11.13
N THR A 42 4.49 -14.27 -10.48
CA THR A 42 4.81 -14.29 -9.03
C THR A 42 3.58 -14.41 -8.13
N MET A 43 2.41 -14.19 -8.66
CA MET A 43 1.16 -14.21 -7.89
C MET A 43 0.25 -15.40 -8.24
N ASP A 44 0.49 -16.10 -9.35
CA ASP A 44 -0.45 -17.08 -9.91
C ASP A 44 -0.76 -18.23 -8.94
N GLU A 45 0.26 -18.80 -8.34
CA GLU A 45 0.09 -19.95 -7.45
C GLU A 45 -0.65 -19.57 -6.15
N TRP A 46 -0.14 -18.55 -5.44
CA TRP A 46 -0.74 -18.17 -4.16
C TRP A 46 -2.14 -17.56 -4.31
N ALA A 47 -2.41 -16.87 -5.44
CA ALA A 47 -3.73 -16.30 -5.69
C ALA A 47 -4.80 -17.39 -5.83
N VAL A 48 -4.50 -18.49 -6.51
CA VAL A 48 -5.40 -19.65 -6.63
C VAL A 48 -5.66 -20.28 -5.26
N VAL A 49 -4.59 -20.60 -4.52
CA VAL A 49 -4.71 -21.23 -3.19
C VAL A 49 -5.52 -20.35 -2.23
N CYS A 50 -5.29 -19.05 -2.26
CA CYS A 50 -5.97 -18.10 -1.39
C CYS A 50 -7.44 -17.90 -1.80
N ALA A 51 -7.73 -17.84 -3.10
CA ALA A 51 -9.09 -17.73 -3.62
C ALA A 51 -9.94 -18.94 -3.24
N GLU A 52 -9.39 -20.15 -3.33
CA GLU A 52 -10.05 -21.39 -2.88
C GLU A 52 -10.30 -21.38 -1.38
N LYS A 53 -9.26 -21.01 -0.59
CA LYS A 53 -9.34 -20.97 0.89
C LYS A 53 -10.46 -20.05 1.39
N TYR A 54 -10.63 -18.89 0.79
CA TYR A 54 -11.59 -17.86 1.23
C TYR A 54 -12.86 -17.81 0.39
N GLN A 55 -13.00 -18.71 -0.59
CA GLN A 55 -14.18 -18.79 -1.50
C GLN A 55 -14.51 -17.45 -2.17
N THR A 56 -13.46 -16.76 -2.63
CA THR A 56 -13.57 -15.47 -3.34
C THR A 56 -12.73 -15.48 -4.62
N LYS A 57 -12.56 -14.31 -5.25
CA LYS A 57 -11.72 -14.16 -6.43
C LYS A 57 -10.49 -13.35 -6.09
N ILE A 58 -9.32 -13.88 -6.45
CA ILE A 58 -8.06 -13.14 -6.47
C ILE A 58 -7.52 -13.24 -7.90
N ILE A 59 -7.43 -12.11 -8.58
CA ILE A 59 -7.07 -12.02 -9.98
C ILE A 59 -5.73 -11.29 -10.08
N PRO A 60 -4.63 -11.99 -10.47
CA PRO A 60 -3.36 -11.35 -10.76
C PRO A 60 -3.44 -10.43 -11.97
N LEU A 61 -2.83 -9.24 -11.87
CA LEU A 61 -2.61 -8.32 -12.98
C LEU A 61 -1.15 -7.89 -12.98
N TYR A 62 -0.49 -7.97 -14.12
CA TYR A 62 0.94 -7.70 -14.25
C TYR A 62 1.19 -6.44 -15.07
N PHE A 63 1.74 -5.39 -14.42
CA PHE A 63 2.13 -4.14 -15.06
C PHE A 63 3.06 -3.32 -14.15
N ASP A 64 3.85 -2.45 -14.75
CA ASP A 64 4.61 -1.44 -14.02
C ASP A 64 3.70 -0.26 -13.67
N VAL A 65 3.62 0.10 -12.39
CA VAL A 65 2.82 1.24 -11.92
C VAL A 65 3.29 2.59 -12.49
N THR A 66 4.50 2.65 -13.05
CA THR A 66 5.04 3.85 -13.71
C THR A 66 4.66 3.96 -15.19
N ASP A 67 4.03 2.93 -15.75
CA ASP A 67 3.47 2.95 -17.10
C ASP A 67 1.99 3.34 -17.04
N ALA A 68 1.71 4.62 -17.24
CA ALA A 68 0.35 5.17 -17.18
C ALA A 68 -0.61 4.51 -18.20
N VAL A 69 -0.12 4.00 -19.34
CA VAL A 69 -0.93 3.32 -20.35
C VAL A 69 -1.33 1.94 -19.84
N ALA A 70 -0.38 1.18 -19.31
CA ALA A 70 -0.62 -0.14 -18.73
C ALA A 70 -1.54 -0.05 -17.51
N VAL A 71 -1.31 0.90 -16.60
CA VAL A 71 -2.19 1.16 -15.44
C VAL A 71 -3.61 1.46 -15.88
N LYS A 72 -3.78 2.35 -16.88
CA LYS A 72 -5.11 2.70 -17.39
C LYS A 72 -5.81 1.47 -18.01
N ALA A 73 -5.09 0.69 -18.80
CA ALA A 73 -5.64 -0.53 -19.40
C ALA A 73 -6.09 -1.53 -18.33
N ALA A 74 -5.25 -1.77 -17.31
CA ALA A 74 -5.56 -2.66 -16.20
C ALA A 74 -6.80 -2.19 -15.40
N PHE A 75 -6.85 -0.93 -14.96
CA PHE A 75 -7.98 -0.40 -14.17
C PHE A 75 -9.29 -0.38 -14.97
N MET A 76 -9.21 -0.05 -16.27
CA MET A 76 -10.37 -0.13 -17.15
C MET A 76 -10.86 -1.56 -17.38
N SER A 77 -9.95 -2.55 -17.42
CA SER A 77 -10.35 -3.97 -17.51
C SER A 77 -11.11 -4.43 -16.27
N VAL A 78 -10.62 -4.04 -15.06
CA VAL A 78 -11.32 -4.28 -13.79
C VAL A 78 -12.70 -3.64 -13.80
N PHE A 79 -12.79 -2.36 -14.17
CA PHE A 79 -14.06 -1.65 -14.21
C PHE A 79 -15.04 -2.24 -15.24
N LYS A 80 -14.55 -2.73 -16.37
CA LYS A 80 -15.36 -3.41 -17.38
C LYS A 80 -15.87 -4.76 -16.88
N ALA A 81 -15.07 -5.51 -16.14
CA ALA A 81 -15.42 -6.83 -15.63
C ALA A 81 -16.43 -6.77 -14.48
N GLU A 82 -16.25 -5.85 -13.55
CA GLU A 82 -16.99 -5.80 -12.28
C GLU A 82 -18.02 -4.66 -12.21
N GLY A 83 -17.98 -3.70 -13.14
CA GLY A 83 -18.84 -2.52 -13.14
C GLY A 83 -18.49 -1.46 -12.10
N ARG A 84 -17.53 -1.74 -11.21
CA ARG A 84 -17.14 -0.89 -10.08
C ARG A 84 -15.71 -1.10 -9.65
N ILE A 85 -15.15 -0.16 -8.91
CA ILE A 85 -13.95 -0.27 -8.09
C ILE A 85 -14.26 0.42 -6.77
N ASP A 86 -14.19 -0.33 -5.66
CA ASP A 86 -14.54 0.18 -4.33
C ASP A 86 -13.33 0.62 -3.52
N VAL A 87 -12.20 -0.10 -3.71
CA VAL A 87 -10.99 0.15 -2.93
C VAL A 87 -9.76 0.16 -3.84
N LEU A 88 -8.88 1.14 -3.61
CA LEU A 88 -7.52 1.14 -4.13
C LEU A 88 -6.53 1.18 -2.97
N VAL A 89 -5.58 0.23 -2.93
CA VAL A 89 -4.43 0.27 -2.03
C VAL A 89 -3.17 0.54 -2.83
N ASN A 90 -2.59 1.72 -2.66
CA ASN A 90 -1.31 2.11 -3.23
C ASN A 90 -0.18 1.63 -2.31
N ASN A 91 0.27 0.38 -2.52
CA ASN A 91 1.33 -0.24 -1.74
C ASN A 91 2.65 -0.37 -2.52
N ALA A 92 2.63 -0.48 -3.85
CA ALA A 92 3.85 -0.55 -4.65
C ALA A 92 4.84 0.56 -4.27
N GLY A 93 6.10 0.19 -4.08
CA GLY A 93 7.11 1.16 -3.69
C GLY A 93 8.53 0.60 -3.70
N VAL A 94 9.48 1.48 -3.90
CA VAL A 94 10.91 1.17 -3.88
C VAL A 94 11.61 2.01 -2.82
N VAL A 95 12.69 1.46 -2.25
CA VAL A 95 13.54 2.15 -1.29
C VAL A 95 15.01 1.91 -1.60
N PHE A 96 15.80 2.98 -1.63
CA PHE A 96 17.25 2.95 -1.67
C PHE A 96 17.78 3.66 -0.42
N ASN A 97 18.60 2.92 0.35
CA ASN A 97 19.17 3.41 1.60
C ASN A 97 20.54 4.02 1.33
N LYS A 98 20.65 5.35 1.38
CA LYS A 98 21.90 6.10 1.17
C LYS A 98 22.00 7.26 2.15
N LYS A 99 23.16 7.44 2.77
CA LYS A 99 23.46 8.63 3.57
C LYS A 99 23.54 9.88 2.68
N ILE A 100 23.25 11.05 3.26
CA ILE A 100 23.50 12.33 2.59
C ILE A 100 24.97 12.38 2.16
N GLY A 101 25.21 12.84 0.92
CA GLY A 101 26.54 12.79 0.27
C GLY A 101 26.78 11.54 -0.58
N MET A 102 25.99 10.48 -0.37
CA MET A 102 26.04 9.24 -1.18
C MET A 102 24.76 9.02 -2.01
N ILE A 103 23.80 9.93 -1.92
CA ILE A 103 22.54 9.84 -2.67
C ILE A 103 22.83 10.06 -4.14
N VAL A 104 22.34 9.16 -4.98
CA VAL A 104 22.49 9.26 -6.44
C VAL A 104 21.15 9.62 -7.09
N ARG A 105 21.20 10.52 -8.07
CA ARG A 105 20.02 11.08 -8.73
C ARG A 105 19.10 10.02 -9.34
N PRO A 106 19.58 9.03 -10.11
CA PRO A 106 18.69 8.03 -10.72
C PRO A 106 17.85 7.23 -9.70
N GLU A 107 18.42 6.87 -8.55
CA GLU A 107 17.69 6.16 -7.49
C GLU A 107 16.61 7.06 -6.86
N THR A 108 16.94 8.36 -6.66
CA THR A 108 15.97 9.33 -6.14
C THR A 108 14.82 9.55 -7.12
N GLU A 109 15.12 9.75 -8.41
CA GLU A 109 14.12 9.93 -9.45
C GLU A 109 13.21 8.69 -9.57
N LEU A 110 13.77 7.48 -9.48
CA LEU A 110 12.99 6.25 -9.48
C LEU A 110 12.08 6.16 -8.25
N MET A 111 12.58 6.49 -7.04
CA MET A 111 11.75 6.55 -5.84
C MET A 111 10.59 7.53 -5.99
N PHE A 112 10.82 8.72 -6.52
CA PHE A 112 9.74 9.69 -6.73
C PHE A 112 8.76 9.21 -7.81
N ARG A 113 9.23 8.60 -8.88
CA ARG A 113 8.38 8.09 -9.95
C ARG A 113 7.44 7.00 -9.44
N VAL A 114 7.97 6.01 -8.73
CA VAL A 114 7.17 4.89 -8.21
C VAL A 114 6.34 5.29 -7.00
N ASN A 115 6.98 5.90 -5.98
CA ASN A 115 6.33 6.10 -4.68
C ASN A 115 5.40 7.32 -4.65
N VAL A 116 5.52 8.26 -5.61
CA VAL A 116 4.76 9.52 -5.59
C VAL A 116 3.96 9.72 -6.86
N ILE A 117 4.64 9.82 -8.02
CA ILE A 117 3.98 10.19 -9.28
C ILE A 117 2.95 9.12 -9.66
N ALA A 118 3.34 7.85 -9.66
CA ALA A 118 2.45 6.75 -9.97
C ALA A 118 1.22 6.71 -9.04
N VAL A 119 1.41 6.97 -7.74
CA VAL A 119 0.30 7.03 -6.77
C VAL A 119 -0.68 8.15 -7.13
N ILE A 120 -0.18 9.35 -7.44
CA ILE A 120 -1.03 10.49 -7.85
C ILE A 120 -1.83 10.13 -9.10
N GLU A 121 -1.19 9.55 -10.12
CA GLU A 121 -1.83 9.17 -11.38
C GLU A 121 -2.90 8.09 -11.18
N MET A 122 -2.61 7.07 -10.36
CA MET A 122 -3.59 6.03 -10.03
C MET A 122 -4.79 6.58 -9.26
N VAL A 123 -4.57 7.51 -8.31
CA VAL A 123 -5.66 8.18 -7.59
C VAL A 123 -6.51 9.03 -8.53
N GLN A 124 -5.90 9.79 -9.44
CA GLN A 124 -6.64 10.55 -10.46
C GLN A 124 -7.51 9.67 -11.35
N LEU A 125 -6.99 8.51 -11.76
CA LEU A 125 -7.72 7.57 -12.59
C LEU A 125 -8.87 6.93 -11.84
N VAL A 126 -8.58 6.35 -10.65
CA VAL A 126 -9.58 5.57 -9.90
C VAL A 126 -10.68 6.45 -9.35
N SER A 127 -10.38 7.69 -8.93
CA SER A 127 -11.40 8.59 -8.40
C SER A 127 -12.51 8.90 -9.41
N ARG A 128 -12.17 9.01 -10.69
CA ARG A 128 -13.16 9.17 -11.77
C ARG A 128 -14.07 7.94 -11.94
N LEU A 129 -13.53 6.74 -11.71
CA LEU A 129 -14.27 5.49 -11.79
C LEU A 129 -15.14 5.30 -10.55
N MET A 130 -14.59 5.52 -9.35
CA MET A 130 -15.31 5.45 -8.07
C MET A 130 -16.47 6.42 -8.01
N ALA A 131 -16.30 7.67 -8.48
CA ALA A 131 -17.35 8.69 -8.50
C ALA A 131 -18.61 8.27 -9.29
N ARG A 132 -18.45 7.43 -10.33
CA ARG A 132 -19.57 6.88 -11.10
C ARG A 132 -20.38 5.84 -10.33
N CYS A 133 -19.79 5.29 -9.27
CA CYS A 133 -20.38 4.22 -8.45
C CYS A 133 -20.76 4.70 -7.04
N GLY A 134 -20.77 6.00 -6.80
CA GLY A 134 -21.19 6.60 -5.53
C GLY A 134 -20.08 6.70 -4.48
N GLY A 135 -18.83 6.50 -4.85
CA GLY A 135 -17.69 6.69 -3.95
C GLY A 135 -16.76 5.49 -3.82
N GLY A 136 -15.90 5.51 -2.80
CA GLY A 136 -14.93 4.46 -2.55
C GLY A 136 -13.95 4.78 -1.42
N SER A 137 -12.94 3.94 -1.25
CA SER A 137 -11.87 4.12 -0.27
C SER A 137 -10.50 3.96 -0.91
N ILE A 138 -9.60 4.90 -0.66
CA ILE A 138 -8.21 4.87 -1.11
C ILE A 138 -7.31 4.79 0.13
N VAL A 139 -6.42 3.80 0.17
CA VAL A 139 -5.44 3.60 1.23
C VAL A 139 -4.03 3.68 0.64
N ASN A 140 -3.27 4.68 1.05
CA ASN A 140 -1.88 4.85 0.62
C ASN A 140 -0.92 4.27 1.66
N ILE A 141 0.11 3.54 1.24
CA ILE A 141 1.16 3.08 2.16
C ILE A 141 2.26 4.14 2.24
N ALA A 142 2.30 4.83 3.38
CA ALA A 142 3.34 5.78 3.77
C ALA A 142 4.49 5.07 4.52
N SER A 143 5.08 5.70 5.51
CA SER A 143 6.08 5.11 6.42
C SER A 143 6.25 6.01 7.65
N VAL A 144 6.52 5.44 8.82
CA VAL A 144 6.91 6.23 10.01
C VAL A 144 8.19 7.02 9.80
N THR A 145 9.07 6.61 8.89
CA THR A 145 10.30 7.36 8.58
C THR A 145 10.02 8.77 8.04
N ALA A 146 8.82 8.98 7.46
CA ALA A 146 8.40 10.31 7.01
C ALA A 146 7.99 11.25 8.16
N VAL A 147 7.72 10.71 9.35
CA VAL A 147 7.37 11.48 10.56
C VAL A 147 8.57 11.61 11.48
N LEU A 148 9.26 10.50 11.74
CA LEU A 148 10.33 10.42 12.74
C LEU A 148 11.72 10.64 12.15
N GLY A 149 11.87 10.51 10.83
CA GLY A 149 13.16 10.46 10.15
C GLY A 149 13.86 9.11 10.36
N SER A 150 14.86 8.82 9.54
CA SER A 150 15.73 7.65 9.71
C SER A 150 17.05 7.89 8.98
N PRO A 151 18.20 7.76 9.67
CA PRO A 151 19.50 7.90 9.03
C PRO A 151 19.65 6.97 7.82
N GLY A 152 20.10 7.51 6.70
CA GLY A 152 20.25 6.77 5.44
C GLY A 152 18.97 6.63 4.60
N GLN A 153 17.85 7.18 5.06
CA GLN A 153 16.55 7.10 4.35
C GLN A 153 15.97 8.47 3.98
N SER A 154 16.77 9.54 3.97
CA SER A 154 16.26 10.90 3.75
C SER A 154 15.48 11.07 2.44
N ALA A 155 15.98 10.54 1.31
CA ALA A 155 15.29 10.60 0.04
C ALA A 155 14.00 9.75 0.04
N TYR A 156 14.03 8.55 0.63
CA TYR A 156 12.85 7.70 0.80
C TYR A 156 11.81 8.38 1.70
N SER A 157 12.23 8.92 2.85
CA SER A 157 11.36 9.66 3.78
C SER A 157 10.68 10.85 3.10
N ALA A 158 11.39 11.55 2.21
CA ALA A 158 10.81 12.64 1.42
C ALA A 158 9.67 12.15 0.52
N THR A 159 9.83 10.99 -0.15
CA THR A 159 8.74 10.43 -0.96
C THR A 159 7.53 10.05 -0.13
N LYS A 160 7.75 9.45 1.05
CA LYS A 160 6.65 9.03 1.95
C LYS A 160 5.99 10.22 2.65
N GLY A 161 6.75 11.30 2.92
CA GLY A 161 6.20 12.58 3.36
C GLY A 161 5.32 13.25 2.31
N ALA A 162 5.71 13.17 1.02
CA ALA A 162 4.89 13.64 -0.09
C ALA A 162 3.53 12.91 -0.13
N ILE A 163 3.52 11.58 0.08
CA ILE A 163 2.28 10.79 0.13
C ILE A 163 1.40 11.17 1.32
N MET A 164 1.98 11.45 2.49
CA MET A 164 1.20 11.92 3.65
C MET A 164 0.50 13.25 3.36
N SER A 165 1.22 14.20 2.77
CA SER A 165 0.66 15.51 2.38
C SER A 165 -0.40 15.36 1.29
N PHE A 166 -0.10 14.58 0.24
CA PHE A 166 -1.03 14.28 -0.83
C PHE A 166 -2.34 13.65 -0.32
N THR A 167 -2.24 12.67 0.59
CA THR A 167 -3.39 12.01 1.22
C THR A 167 -4.35 13.02 1.86
N LYS A 168 -3.81 13.98 2.62
CA LYS A 168 -4.63 15.01 3.29
C LYS A 168 -5.34 15.94 2.31
N SER A 169 -4.68 16.31 1.23
CA SER A 169 -5.26 17.18 0.20
C SER A 169 -6.30 16.43 -0.62
N ALA A 170 -5.96 15.24 -1.12
CA ALA A 170 -6.85 14.39 -1.89
C ALA A 170 -8.12 14.00 -1.11
N ALA A 171 -8.01 13.77 0.21
CA ALA A 171 -9.16 13.50 1.05
C ALA A 171 -10.20 14.63 1.03
N LYS A 172 -9.75 15.89 1.04
CA LYS A 172 -10.64 17.06 0.99
C LYS A 172 -11.25 17.25 -0.39
N GLU A 173 -10.46 17.06 -1.43
CA GLU A 173 -10.91 17.23 -2.83
C GLU A 173 -11.91 16.14 -3.26
N LEU A 174 -11.72 14.92 -2.78
CA LEU A 174 -12.51 13.76 -3.20
C LEU A 174 -13.72 13.47 -2.28
N ALA A 175 -13.80 14.09 -1.10
CA ALA A 175 -14.91 13.92 -0.18
C ALA A 175 -16.29 14.23 -0.80
N PRO A 176 -16.48 15.30 -1.63
CA PRO A 176 -17.76 15.56 -2.30
C PRO A 176 -18.19 14.44 -3.26
N LEU A 177 -17.26 13.57 -3.68
CA LEU A 177 -17.53 12.42 -4.55
C LEU A 177 -17.80 11.13 -3.75
N GLY A 178 -17.90 11.22 -2.41
CA GLY A 178 -18.08 10.05 -1.54
C GLY A 178 -16.81 9.19 -1.39
N ILE A 179 -15.63 9.73 -1.74
CA ILE A 179 -14.37 8.98 -1.71
C ILE A 179 -13.58 9.39 -0.47
N ARG A 180 -13.21 8.40 0.34
CA ARG A 180 -12.30 8.58 1.48
C ARG A 180 -10.87 8.28 1.05
N VAL A 181 -9.92 9.07 1.54
CA VAL A 181 -8.48 8.85 1.28
C VAL A 181 -7.75 8.88 2.61
N ASN A 182 -7.08 7.78 2.96
CA ASN A 182 -6.29 7.66 4.17
C ASN A 182 -4.90 7.08 3.84
N ALA A 183 -3.98 7.15 4.78
CA ALA A 183 -2.70 6.45 4.67
C ALA A 183 -2.44 5.60 5.91
N VAL A 184 -1.75 4.48 5.71
CA VAL A 184 -1.11 3.70 6.76
C VAL A 184 0.38 4.00 6.72
N ALA A 185 0.99 4.21 7.89
CA ALA A 185 2.41 4.45 8.05
C ALA A 185 3.04 3.30 8.87
N PRO A 186 3.52 2.23 8.18
CA PRO A 186 4.15 1.12 8.87
C PRO A 186 5.46 1.52 9.54
N GLY A 187 5.77 0.87 10.68
CA GLY A 187 7.07 0.85 11.30
C GLY A 187 8.00 -0.16 10.63
N ILE A 188 8.82 -0.84 11.45
CA ILE A 188 9.66 -1.94 10.97
C ILE A 188 8.81 -3.20 10.91
N VAL A 189 8.59 -3.72 9.70
CA VAL A 189 7.76 -4.89 9.42
C VAL A 189 8.64 -6.05 8.95
N LYS A 190 8.43 -7.23 9.54
CA LYS A 190 9.14 -8.48 9.18
C LYS A 190 8.62 -9.00 7.84
N THR A 191 9.24 -8.56 6.75
CA THR A 191 8.99 -9.01 5.37
C THR A 191 10.17 -9.83 4.86
N GLU A 192 10.04 -10.47 3.71
CA GLU A 192 11.14 -11.17 3.03
C GLU A 192 12.32 -10.21 2.81
N ARG A 193 12.04 -8.99 2.35
CA ARG A 193 13.05 -7.95 2.17
C ARG A 193 13.73 -7.53 3.48
N PHE A 194 13.00 -7.55 4.60
CA PHE A 194 13.58 -7.29 5.92
C PHE A 194 14.56 -8.39 6.29
N ALA A 195 14.26 -9.66 6.01
CA ALA A 195 15.15 -10.78 6.30
C ALA A 195 16.49 -10.62 5.58
N GLU A 196 16.49 -10.25 4.30
CA GLU A 196 17.70 -9.97 3.52
C GLU A 196 18.54 -8.82 4.13
N LEU A 197 17.88 -7.76 4.61
CA LEU A 197 18.56 -6.64 5.28
C LEU A 197 19.10 -7.02 6.66
N TYR A 198 18.38 -7.90 7.38
CA TYR A 198 18.80 -8.37 8.70
C TYR A 198 20.07 -9.20 8.63
N GLU A 199 20.19 -10.09 7.64
CA GLU A 199 21.42 -10.85 7.41
C GLU A 199 22.66 -9.96 7.18
N GLN A 200 22.45 -8.78 6.59
CA GLN A 200 23.54 -7.83 6.30
C GLN A 200 23.90 -6.88 7.45
N SER A 201 23.00 -6.66 8.40
CA SER A 201 23.15 -5.57 9.39
C SER A 201 22.47 -5.85 10.75
N GLY A 202 22.41 -7.11 11.19
CA GLY A 202 21.63 -7.58 12.34
C GLY A 202 21.74 -6.75 13.62
N GLU A 203 22.97 -6.50 14.14
CA GLU A 203 23.15 -5.73 15.38
C GLU A 203 22.54 -4.32 15.36
N LYS A 204 22.60 -3.64 14.20
CA LYS A 204 21.99 -2.31 14.06
C LYS A 204 20.46 -2.37 14.02
N ILE A 205 19.93 -3.47 13.54
CA ILE A 205 18.49 -3.71 13.49
C ILE A 205 17.98 -4.07 14.88
N ASP A 206 18.70 -4.87 15.64
CA ASP A 206 18.34 -5.21 17.03
C ASP A 206 18.23 -3.98 17.92
N ALA A 207 19.16 -3.04 17.79
CA ALA A 207 19.09 -1.76 18.50
C ALA A 207 17.85 -0.92 18.13
N ARG A 208 17.33 -1.08 16.90
CA ARG A 208 16.09 -0.44 16.47
C ARG A 208 14.85 -1.16 17.00
N ILE A 209 14.87 -2.50 17.06
CA ILE A 209 13.78 -3.30 17.63
C ILE A 209 13.55 -2.95 19.09
N GLN A 210 14.63 -2.74 19.86
CA GLN A 210 14.57 -2.32 21.26
C GLN A 210 13.87 -0.97 21.48
N ARG A 211 13.74 -0.15 20.42
CA ARG A 211 13.03 1.13 20.46
C ARG A 211 11.55 1.03 20.09
N ILE A 212 11.05 -0.18 19.84
CA ILE A 212 9.62 -0.41 19.60
C ILE A 212 8.97 -0.68 20.96
N ALA A 213 8.08 0.21 21.41
CA ALA A 213 7.49 0.11 22.75
C ALA A 213 6.68 -1.19 22.94
N LEU A 214 6.05 -1.73 21.89
CA LEU A 214 5.38 -3.04 21.95
C LEU A 214 6.34 -4.25 21.97
N GLY A 215 7.67 -4.03 21.92
CA GLY A 215 8.70 -5.05 22.09
C GLY A 215 8.81 -6.07 20.97
N ARG A 216 8.19 -5.84 19.81
CA ARG A 216 8.26 -6.73 18.66
C ARG A 216 8.25 -5.96 17.34
N LEU A 217 8.76 -6.60 16.31
CA LEU A 217 8.52 -6.15 14.93
C LEU A 217 7.04 -6.23 14.58
N GLY A 218 6.59 -5.33 13.70
CA GLY A 218 5.32 -5.52 13.01
C GLY A 218 5.37 -6.71 12.06
N THR A 219 4.21 -7.30 11.79
CA THR A 219 4.05 -8.30 10.74
C THR A 219 3.32 -7.67 9.55
N PRO A 220 3.39 -8.25 8.34
CA PRO A 220 2.58 -7.80 7.21
C PRO A 220 1.07 -7.78 7.55
N GLU A 221 0.60 -8.71 8.38
CA GLU A 221 -0.79 -8.83 8.81
C GLU A 221 -1.21 -7.68 9.73
N ASP A 222 -0.32 -7.15 10.58
CA ASP A 222 -0.61 -5.95 11.39
C ASP A 222 -0.98 -4.76 10.48
N VAL A 223 -0.27 -4.60 9.36
CA VAL A 223 -0.53 -3.55 8.36
C VAL A 223 -1.79 -3.86 7.55
N ALA A 224 -1.98 -5.11 7.15
CA ALA A 224 -3.13 -5.56 6.37
C ALA A 224 -4.45 -5.35 7.13
N ASN A 225 -4.48 -5.64 8.43
CA ASN A 225 -5.64 -5.40 9.30
C ASN A 225 -6.03 -3.91 9.35
N ALA A 226 -5.04 -3.02 9.47
CA ALA A 226 -5.28 -1.58 9.45
C ALA A 226 -5.82 -1.10 8.09
N CYS A 227 -5.28 -1.65 6.99
CA CYS A 227 -5.77 -1.36 5.63
C CYS A 227 -7.21 -1.86 5.44
N SER A 228 -7.54 -3.07 5.89
CA SER A 228 -8.89 -3.63 5.82
C SER A 228 -9.89 -2.76 6.59
N PHE A 229 -9.56 -2.35 7.81
CA PHE A 229 -10.38 -1.44 8.59
C PHE A 229 -10.63 -0.12 7.83
N LEU A 230 -9.57 0.55 7.35
CA LEU A 230 -9.70 1.82 6.63
C LEU A 230 -10.46 1.69 5.30
N ALA A 231 -10.36 0.55 4.64
CA ALA A 231 -11.10 0.25 3.41
C ALA A 231 -12.60 0.00 3.66
N SER A 232 -12.96 -0.46 4.84
CA SER A 232 -14.31 -0.89 5.20
C SER A 232 -15.26 0.28 5.53
N ASP A 233 -16.56 -0.03 5.59
CA ASP A 233 -17.59 0.93 6.00
C ASP A 233 -17.52 1.29 7.49
N ARG A 234 -16.78 0.52 8.30
CA ARG A 234 -16.49 0.87 9.70
C ARG A 234 -15.65 2.15 9.82
N ALA A 235 -14.90 2.50 8.78
CA ALA A 235 -14.14 3.73 8.70
C ALA A 235 -14.87 4.83 7.90
N SER A 236 -16.21 4.79 7.80
CA SER A 236 -17.03 5.70 6.96
C SER A 236 -16.85 7.19 7.30
N TYR A 237 -16.45 7.52 8.53
CA TYR A 237 -16.20 8.90 8.96
C TYR A 237 -14.72 9.23 9.14
N ILE A 238 -13.82 8.38 8.57
CA ILE A 238 -12.36 8.54 8.63
C ILE A 238 -11.84 8.87 7.24
N SER A 239 -11.34 10.09 7.05
CA SER A 239 -10.69 10.54 5.81
C SER A 239 -9.60 11.56 6.12
N GLY A 240 -8.51 11.55 5.36
CA GLY A 240 -7.35 12.43 5.54
C GLY A 240 -6.43 12.02 6.69
N GLN A 241 -6.61 10.83 7.27
CA GLN A 241 -5.81 10.36 8.39
C GLN A 241 -4.55 9.60 7.94
N ILE A 242 -3.50 9.72 8.75
CA ILE A 242 -2.27 8.95 8.63
C ILE A 242 -2.20 8.06 9.87
N LEU A 243 -2.51 6.78 9.70
CA LEU A 243 -2.53 5.82 10.80
C LEU A 243 -1.16 5.15 10.95
N GLY A 244 -0.47 5.41 12.06
CA GLY A 244 0.76 4.69 12.43
C GLY A 244 0.44 3.23 12.77
N VAL A 245 1.20 2.31 12.17
CA VAL A 245 1.20 0.87 12.51
C VAL A 245 2.66 0.49 12.77
N ASP A 246 3.16 0.92 13.91
CA ASP A 246 4.59 0.98 14.22
C ASP A 246 4.97 0.46 15.61
N GLY A 247 4.00 -0.01 16.39
CA GLY A 247 4.24 -0.47 17.75
C GLY A 247 4.71 0.62 18.70
N CYS A 248 4.40 1.89 18.42
CA CYS A 248 4.91 3.07 19.13
C CYS A 248 6.44 3.12 19.10
N ALA A 249 7.01 2.97 17.90
CA ALA A 249 8.45 3.02 17.71
C ALA A 249 8.98 4.46 17.84
N SER A 250 10.09 4.62 18.57
CA SER A 250 10.92 5.82 18.60
C SER A 250 12.19 5.53 17.79
N ILE A 251 12.25 6.00 16.54
CA ILE A 251 13.37 5.70 15.63
C ILE A 251 14.49 6.72 15.78
#